data_cc023b812280a83bbd8a0f750d52d101
#
_entry.id   cc023b812280a83bbd8a0f750d52d101
#
_cell.length_a   1.000
_cell.length_b   1.000
_cell.length_c   1.000
_cell.angle_alpha   90.00
_cell.angle_beta   90.00
_cell.angle_gamma   90.00
#
_symmetry.space_group_name_H-M   'P 1'
#
loop_
_entity.id
_entity.type
_entity.pdbx_description
1 polymer ?
#
loop_
_entity_poly.entity_id
_entity_poly.type
_entity_poly.pdbx_seq_one_letter_code
_entity_poly.pdbx_strand_id
1 'polypeptide(L)' 'MSKKGKEKFEVREGESIDECLDRIKAAGYFPVRRMEEPIFEERITNGMAHYEPINRKIVFEAKLLEQNTNDH' A
#
# COMPACT_ATOMS: atom_id res chain seq x y z
N MET A 1 -12.99 -16.55 10.08
CA MET A 1 -12.91 -15.91 8.78
C MET A 1 -11.52 -16.03 8.20
N SER A 2 -11.45 -16.38 6.96
CA SER A 2 -10.16 -16.51 6.33
C SER A 2 -9.64 -15.15 5.91
N LYS A 3 -8.33 -15.04 5.87
CA LYS A 3 -7.68 -13.84 5.37
C LYS A 3 -7.77 -13.80 3.86
N LYS A 4 -7.71 -12.59 3.32
CA LYS A 4 -7.64 -12.45 1.89
C LYS A 4 -6.31 -12.94 1.39
N GLY A 5 -6.32 -13.55 0.20
CA GLY A 5 -5.09 -14.01 -0.40
C GLY A 5 -4.17 -12.90 -0.84
N LYS A 6 -4.73 -11.73 -1.10
CA LYS A 6 -3.98 -10.55 -1.47
C LYS A 6 -4.46 -9.38 -0.67
N GLU A 7 -3.54 -8.47 -0.38
CA GLU A 7 -3.86 -7.28 0.38
C GLU A 7 -2.94 -6.17 -0.06
N LYS A 8 -3.40 -4.95 0.08
CA LYS A 8 -2.58 -3.78 -0.23
C LYS A 8 -2.24 -3.08 1.06
N PHE A 9 -0.97 -2.69 1.18
CA PHE A 9 -0.47 -1.99 2.35
C PHE A 9 0.11 -0.68 1.89
N GLU A 10 -0.37 0.39 2.46
CA GLU A 10 0.05 1.72 2.10
C GLU A 10 1.09 2.19 3.11
N VAL A 11 2.19 2.76 2.58
CA VAL A 11 3.18 3.36 3.46
C VAL A 11 2.58 4.64 4.03
N ARG A 12 2.45 4.68 5.33
CA ARG A 12 1.80 5.79 6.00
C ARG A 12 2.74 6.97 6.13
N GLU A 13 2.15 8.12 6.37
CA GLU A 13 2.94 9.31 6.62
C GLU A 13 3.77 9.10 7.87
N GLY A 14 5.05 9.40 7.77
CA GLY A 14 5.95 9.18 8.89
C GLY A 14 6.45 7.77 9.02
N GLU A 15 5.96 6.86 8.19
CA GLU A 15 6.39 5.47 8.21
C GLU A 15 7.45 5.27 7.13
N SER A 16 8.53 4.60 7.49
CA SER A 16 9.54 4.25 6.51
C SER A 16 9.10 3.03 5.72
N ILE A 17 9.77 2.81 4.59
CA ILE A 17 9.47 1.62 3.79
C ILE A 17 9.76 0.36 4.59
N ASP A 18 10.86 0.35 5.35
CA ASP A 18 11.20 -0.81 6.16
C ASP A 18 10.13 -1.08 7.20
N GLU A 19 9.59 -0.03 7.81
CA GLU A 19 8.52 -0.20 8.79
C GLU A 19 7.27 -0.77 8.16
N CYS A 20 6.95 -0.32 6.95
CA CYS A 20 5.81 -0.85 6.24
C CYS A 20 6.00 -2.33 5.91
N LEU A 21 7.19 -2.68 5.47
CA LEU A 21 7.49 -4.08 5.15
C LEU A 21 7.40 -4.96 6.39
N ASP A 22 7.86 -4.46 7.53
CA ASP A 22 7.73 -5.20 8.77
C ASP A 22 6.28 -5.41 9.13
N ARG A 23 5.47 -4.40 8.92
CA ARG A 23 4.05 -4.50 9.20
C ARG A 23 3.38 -5.53 8.31
N ILE A 24 3.79 -5.58 7.04
CA ILE A 24 3.26 -6.57 6.11
C ILE A 24 3.59 -7.98 6.59
N LYS A 25 4.83 -8.19 6.99
CA LYS A 25 5.25 -9.51 7.45
C LYS A 25 4.55 -9.88 8.75
N ALA A 26 4.38 -8.91 9.64
CA ALA A 26 3.70 -9.18 10.91
C ALA A 26 2.25 -9.56 10.68
N ALA A 27 1.65 -9.11 9.59
CA ALA A 27 0.27 -9.46 9.27
C ALA A 27 0.14 -10.82 8.60
N GLY A 28 1.27 -11.47 8.30
CA GLY A 28 1.23 -12.78 7.67
C GLY A 28 1.25 -12.72 6.16
N TYR A 29 1.75 -11.62 5.60
CA TYR A 29 1.84 -11.44 4.16
C TYR A 29 3.28 -11.19 3.78
N PHE A 30 3.55 -11.22 2.49
CA PHE A 30 4.83 -10.73 2.01
C PHE A 30 4.59 -9.92 0.74
N PRO A 31 5.42 -8.89 0.54
CA PRO A 31 5.22 -7.98 -0.58
C PRO A 31 5.65 -8.62 -1.89
N VAL A 32 4.81 -8.48 -2.91
CA VAL A 32 5.11 -9.03 -4.23
C VAL A 32 5.24 -7.92 -5.27
N ARG A 33 4.75 -6.71 -4.94
CA ARG A 33 4.75 -5.65 -5.92
C ARG A 33 4.73 -4.31 -5.22
N ARG A 34 5.51 -3.38 -5.75
CA ARG A 34 5.49 -2.00 -5.27
C ARG A 34 4.87 -1.12 -6.32
N MET A 35 3.94 -0.30 -5.88
CA MET A 35 3.24 0.62 -6.76
C MET A 35 3.33 2.02 -6.18
N GLU A 36 3.36 3.00 -7.05
CA GLU A 36 3.31 4.40 -6.66
C GLU A 36 2.07 5.00 -7.26
N GLU A 37 1.29 5.64 -6.42
CA GLU A 37 0.06 6.29 -6.85
C GLU A 37 0.17 7.77 -6.57
N PRO A 38 -0.16 8.61 -7.54
CA PRO A 38 -0.12 10.05 -7.28
C PRO A 38 -1.29 10.46 -6.39
N ILE A 39 -1.04 11.42 -5.54
CA ILE A 39 -2.07 12.05 -4.74
C ILE A 39 -2.34 13.40 -5.34
N PHE A 40 -3.59 13.65 -5.70
CA PHE A 40 -3.97 14.90 -6.33
C PHE A 40 -4.72 15.77 -5.35
N GLU A 41 -4.50 17.05 -5.48
CA GLU A 41 -5.25 18.03 -4.72
C GLU A 41 -6.04 18.88 -5.69
N GLU A 42 -7.31 19.10 -5.37
CA GLU A 42 -8.14 19.96 -6.17
C GLU A 42 -7.92 21.40 -5.75
N ARG A 43 -7.64 22.24 -6.72
CA ARG A 43 -7.49 23.66 -6.51
C ARG A 43 -8.42 24.41 -7.43
N ILE A 44 -9.03 25.44 -6.89
CA ILE A 44 -9.95 26.27 -7.68
C ILE A 44 -9.28 27.60 -7.89
N THR A 45 -9.06 27.93 -9.17
CA THR A 45 -8.45 29.18 -9.57
C THR A 45 -9.34 29.78 -10.63
N ASN A 46 -9.77 31.01 -10.40
CA ASN A 46 -10.64 31.75 -11.34
C ASN A 46 -11.89 30.93 -11.66
N GLY A 47 -12.45 30.26 -10.68
CA GLY A 47 -13.66 29.48 -10.87
C GLY A 47 -13.48 28.16 -11.58
N MET A 48 -12.26 27.78 -11.87
CA MET A 48 -11.98 26.52 -12.56
C MET A 48 -11.26 25.55 -11.63
N ALA A 49 -11.67 24.32 -11.68
CA ALA A 49 -11.07 23.29 -10.86
C ALA A 49 -9.85 22.69 -11.57
N HIS A 50 -8.77 22.57 -10.83
CA HIS A 50 -7.56 21.95 -11.31
C HIS A 50 -7.15 20.84 -10.35
N TYR A 51 -6.59 19.78 -10.88
CA TYR A 51 -6.04 18.71 -10.07
C TYR A 51 -4.54 18.69 -10.25
N GLU A 52 -3.82 18.88 -9.16
CA GLU A 52 -2.38 18.94 -9.19
C GLU A 52 -1.81 17.82 -8.35
N PRO A 53 -0.81 17.11 -8.88
CA PRO A 53 -0.16 16.10 -8.06
C PRO A 53 0.66 16.78 -6.97
N ILE A 54 0.36 16.46 -5.71
CA ILE A 54 1.07 17.08 -4.59
C ILE A 54 2.02 16.10 -3.93
N ASN A 55 1.85 14.81 -4.17
CA ASN A 55 2.66 13.82 -3.50
C ASN A 55 2.45 12.50 -4.17
N ARG A 56 3.15 11.51 -3.67
CA ARG A 56 2.99 10.14 -4.13
C ARG A 56 2.74 9.25 -2.94
N LYS A 57 1.91 8.27 -3.17
CA LYS A 57 1.60 7.28 -2.17
C LYS A 57 2.25 5.97 -2.62
N ILE A 58 3.02 5.36 -1.72
CA ILE A 58 3.63 4.09 -2.02
C ILE A 58 2.76 3.00 -1.44
N VAL A 59 2.40 2.05 -2.29
CA VAL A 59 1.52 0.95 -1.92
C VAL A 59 2.22 -0.35 -2.28
N PHE A 60 2.25 -1.27 -1.32
CA PHE A 60 2.75 -2.60 -1.58
C PHE A 60 1.60 -3.56 -1.73
N GLU A 61 1.61 -4.31 -2.81
CA GLU A 61 0.70 -5.42 -2.96
C GLU A 61 1.36 -6.63 -2.37
N ALA A 62 0.65 -7.31 -1.49
CA ALA A 62 1.22 -8.42 -0.76
C ALA A 62 0.32 -9.64 -0.88
N LYS A 63 0.93 -10.79 -0.80
CA LYS A 63 0.23 -12.06 -0.82
C LYS A 63 0.30 -12.69 0.54
N LEU A 64 -0.75 -13.42 0.87
CA LEU A 64 -0.77 -14.16 2.12
C LEU A 64 0.31 -15.22 2.12
N LEU A 65 1.09 -15.26 3.19
CA LEU A 65 2.09 -16.30 3.37
C LEU A 65 1.37 -17.59 3.70
N GLU A 66 1.59 -18.66 2.91
CA GLU A 66 1.06 -19.96 3.21
C GLU A 66 2.12 -20.77 3.90
N GLN A 67 1.76 -21.29 4.99
CA GLN A 67 2.67 -22.11 5.77
C GLN A 67 2.75 -23.45 5.12
N ASN A 68 2.37 -23.65 5.02
CA ASN A 68 2.15 -24.70 4.83
C ASN A 68 2.32 -25.62 4.80
N THR A 69 2.15 -25.58 4.95
CA THR A 69 2.11 -26.17 4.85
C THR A 69 1.89 -27.08 4.76
N ASN A 70 1.64 -27.14 4.91
CA ASN A 70 1.34 -27.88 4.83
C ASN A 70 1.35 -28.68 4.58
N ASP A 71 1.46 -28.70 4.62
CA ASP A 71 1.44 -29.30 4.30
C ASP A 71 1.42 -30.01 4.21
N HIS A 72 1.30 -30.24 4.27
CA HIS A 72 1.18 -30.88 4.23
C HIS A 72 0.94 -31.36 4.33
#